data_b7820d32717d32b76879b464ad3037b5
#
_entry.id   b7820d32717d32b76879b464ad3037b5
#
_cell.length_a   1.000
_cell.length_b   1.000
_cell.length_c   1.000
_cell.angle_alpha   90.00
_cell.angle_beta   90.00
_cell.angle_gamma   90.00
#
_symmetry.space_group_name_H-M   'P 1'
#
loop_
_entity.id
_entity.type
_entity.pdbx_description
1 polymer ?
#
loop_
_entity_poly.entity_id
_entity_poly.type
_entity_poly.pdbx_seq_one_letter_code
_entity_poly.pdbx_strand_id
1 'polypeptide(L)'
;MRANQKRLIVTVVVLIAALLPLLIPHGSAPSESSFFDKIAANIKLGLDIKGGALLEYQMVTDVSRDEMNALADRVIEVLRTRLDAAGFTEATVEKITAGISFGEDIPPVRVRVQIPGITDVSRAESLVGKTGKLYFADVLAIETSSSMPPIPAGMSLEISRRKLQGAEPFWLKDLHFGEFSGGVQNNTWYFVSPKISVGASYAELDGSVVTEAKSLVNSQPRPGQGRFMVSLRFSSEGARIFREVTAIKATYADSDMKKRLAIILDDRVIIAPLVQTQIGDGNAVIEGLNTIDEAREVAILVGSGNLPVELSSFNKRVLSPTLGRDIINASLWAGLAGLALIMIYMVVIYKNMGLVADLALLYNAILLLGMVSL
;
A
#
# COMPACT_ATOMS: atom_id res chain seq x y z
N MET A 1 -11.06 49.62 -27.73
CA MET A 1 -9.88 49.43 -26.89
C MET A 1 -8.61 49.53 -27.74
N ARG A 2 -7.67 50.37 -27.36
CA ARG A 2 -6.38 50.52 -28.07
C ARG A 2 -5.57 49.20 -27.99
N ALA A 3 -4.85 48.84 -29.01
CA ALA A 3 -4.07 47.58 -29.08
C ALA A 3 -3.20 47.32 -27.82
N ASN A 4 -2.64 48.39 -27.25
CA ASN A 4 -1.85 48.33 -26.03
C ASN A 4 -2.66 47.92 -24.78
N GLN A 5 -3.94 48.29 -24.69
CA GLN A 5 -4.81 47.90 -23.59
C GLN A 5 -5.15 46.41 -23.66
N LYS A 6 -5.37 45.85 -24.86
CA LYS A 6 -5.59 44.40 -25.03
C LYS A 6 -4.36 43.58 -24.61
N ARG A 7 -3.16 44.05 -25.01
CA ARG A 7 -1.90 43.39 -24.63
C ARG A 7 -1.68 43.43 -23.11
N LEU A 8 -1.94 44.58 -22.45
CA LEU A 8 -1.83 44.71 -21.00
C LEU A 8 -2.79 43.75 -20.28
N ILE A 9 -4.04 43.68 -20.73
CA ILE A 9 -5.03 42.75 -20.14
C ILE A 9 -4.59 41.31 -20.28
N VAL A 10 -4.10 40.88 -21.44
CA VAL A 10 -3.59 39.54 -21.66
C VAL A 10 -2.43 39.22 -20.71
N THR A 11 -1.47 40.17 -20.59
CA THR A 11 -0.30 39.99 -19.67
C THR A 11 -0.76 39.82 -18.22
N VAL A 12 -1.71 40.65 -17.76
CA VAL A 12 -2.26 40.58 -16.40
C VAL A 12 -3.03 39.25 -16.17
N VAL A 13 -3.82 38.82 -17.16
CA VAL A 13 -4.54 37.52 -17.07
C VAL A 13 -3.59 36.34 -16.99
N VAL A 14 -2.52 36.33 -17.78
CA VAL A 14 -1.50 35.28 -17.74
C VAL A 14 -0.76 35.30 -16.39
N LEU A 15 -0.46 36.47 -15.84
CA LEU A 15 0.16 36.59 -14.52
C LEU A 15 -0.76 36.07 -13.40
N ILE A 16 -2.05 36.40 -13.44
CA ILE A 16 -3.04 35.88 -12.49
C ILE A 16 -3.15 34.36 -12.62
N ALA A 17 -3.23 33.82 -13.83
CA ALA A 17 -3.28 32.39 -14.08
C ALA A 17 -2.04 31.65 -13.58
N ALA A 18 -0.84 32.26 -13.66
CA ALA A 18 0.39 31.70 -13.14
C ALA A 18 0.50 31.78 -11.60
N LEU A 19 -0.12 32.79 -10.99
CA LEU A 19 -0.17 32.95 -9.52
C LEU A 19 -1.22 32.03 -8.87
N LEU A 20 -2.28 31.68 -9.58
CA LEU A 20 -3.39 30.91 -9.05
C LEU A 20 -2.98 29.53 -8.49
N PRO A 21 -2.17 28.70 -9.18
CA PRO A 21 -1.66 27.43 -8.65
C PRO A 21 -0.76 27.59 -7.42
N LEU A 22 0.00 28.70 -7.36
CA LEU A 22 0.87 29.02 -6.23
C LEU A 22 0.09 29.38 -4.94
N LEU A 23 -1.12 29.93 -5.10
CA LEU A 23 -1.96 30.41 -3.99
C LEU A 23 -2.97 29.39 -3.49
N ILE A 24 -3.33 28.41 -4.32
CA ILE A 24 -4.28 27.35 -3.95
C ILE A 24 -3.50 26.14 -3.45
N PRO A 25 -3.51 25.83 -2.14
CA PRO A 25 -2.83 24.64 -1.62
C PRO A 25 -3.54 23.38 -2.11
N HIS A 26 -2.82 22.51 -2.81
CA HIS A 26 -3.30 21.20 -3.27
C HIS A 26 -3.06 20.10 -2.23
N GLY A 27 -2.48 20.43 -1.06
CA GLY A 27 -2.19 19.52 0.04
C GLY A 27 -2.61 20.09 1.40
N SER A 28 -2.68 19.25 2.43
CA SER A 28 -2.99 19.61 3.81
C SER A 28 -1.79 20.32 4.48
N ALA A 29 -1.59 21.59 4.13
CA ALA A 29 -0.62 22.42 4.86
C ALA A 29 -1.19 22.80 6.25
N PRO A 30 -0.41 22.75 7.34
CA PRO A 30 -0.84 23.21 8.65
C PRO A 30 -1.26 24.68 8.61
N SER A 31 -2.30 25.04 9.37
CA SER A 31 -2.91 26.38 9.37
C SER A 31 -1.97 27.53 9.76
N GLU A 32 -0.82 27.23 10.36
CA GLU A 32 0.19 28.21 10.80
C GLU A 32 1.44 28.25 9.88
N SER A 33 1.39 27.67 8.69
CA SER A 33 2.54 27.62 7.78
C SER A 33 2.81 28.96 7.12
N SER A 34 4.10 29.31 6.97
CA SER A 34 4.57 30.49 6.23
C SER A 34 4.12 30.42 4.75
N PHE A 35 4.02 31.60 4.09
CA PHE A 35 3.74 31.68 2.65
C PHE A 35 4.69 30.80 1.81
N PHE A 36 5.95 30.72 2.20
CA PHE A 36 6.95 29.87 1.55
C PHE A 36 6.70 28.38 1.76
N ASP A 37 6.20 27.99 2.93
CA ASP A 37 5.82 26.58 3.20
C ASP A 37 4.65 26.14 2.32
N LYS A 38 3.72 27.06 2.03
CA LYS A 38 2.59 26.80 1.13
C LYS A 38 3.02 26.62 -0.31
N ILE A 39 4.00 27.42 -0.78
CA ILE A 39 4.59 27.26 -2.11
C ILE A 39 5.37 25.93 -2.19
N ALA A 40 6.16 25.62 -1.17
CA ALA A 40 6.94 24.40 -1.12
C ALA A 40 6.04 23.12 -1.05
N ALA A 41 4.86 23.24 -0.45
CA ALA A 41 3.89 22.14 -0.41
C ALA A 41 3.28 21.80 -1.78
N ASN A 42 3.21 22.77 -2.68
CA ASN A 42 2.71 22.59 -4.05
C ASN A 42 3.76 22.05 -5.03
N ILE A 43 5.05 22.08 -4.64
CA ILE A 43 6.14 21.54 -5.47
C ILE A 43 6.41 20.10 -5.02
N LYS A 44 6.33 19.15 -5.94
CA LYS A 44 6.70 17.75 -5.68
C LYS A 44 8.19 17.64 -5.45
N LEU A 45 8.60 17.73 -4.19
CA LEU A 45 9.99 17.63 -3.79
C LEU A 45 10.39 16.17 -3.66
N GLY A 46 11.54 15.80 -4.24
CA GLY A 46 12.06 14.44 -4.16
C GLY A 46 12.47 13.99 -2.75
N LEU A 47 12.81 12.71 -2.64
CA LEU A 47 13.20 12.05 -1.40
C LEU A 47 14.37 12.75 -0.68
N ASP A 48 15.32 13.29 -1.44
CA ASP A 48 16.51 13.97 -0.90
C ASP A 48 16.16 15.24 -0.11
N ILE A 49 15.04 15.86 -0.45
CA ILE A 49 14.60 17.15 0.14
C ILE A 49 13.55 16.91 1.23
N LYS A 50 12.51 16.11 0.95
CA LYS A 50 11.46 15.79 1.92
C LYS A 50 11.93 14.77 2.98
N GLY A 51 13.02 14.05 2.71
CA GLY A 51 13.36 12.84 3.43
C GLY A 51 12.38 11.73 3.11
N GLY A 52 12.44 10.62 3.83
CA GLY A 52 11.52 9.50 3.66
C GLY A 52 12.23 8.16 3.65
N ALA A 53 11.61 7.17 3.02
CA ALA A 53 12.13 5.81 2.93
C ALA A 53 12.47 5.43 1.49
N LEU A 54 13.60 4.73 1.34
CA LEU A 54 14.00 4.00 0.15
C LEU A 54 14.09 2.54 0.53
N LEU A 55 13.23 1.73 -0.08
CA LEU A 55 13.15 0.28 0.14
C LEU A 55 13.49 -0.43 -1.16
N GLU A 56 14.41 -1.38 -1.12
CA GLU A 56 14.76 -2.20 -2.27
C GLU A 56 14.48 -3.66 -1.94
N TYR A 57 13.74 -4.31 -2.82
CA TYR A 57 13.37 -5.71 -2.70
C TYR A 57 13.89 -6.50 -3.88
N GLN A 58 14.34 -7.70 -3.59
CA GLN A 58 14.69 -8.69 -4.59
C GLN A 58 13.55 -9.68 -4.75
N MET A 59 13.19 -10.00 -5.99
CA MET A 59 12.20 -11.04 -6.27
C MET A 59 12.84 -12.41 -6.09
N VAL A 60 12.18 -13.29 -5.33
CA VAL A 60 12.58 -14.67 -5.09
C VAL A 60 11.88 -15.55 -6.12
N THR A 61 12.58 -15.88 -7.21
CA THR A 61 11.99 -16.70 -8.30
C THR A 61 13.11 -17.29 -9.17
N ASP A 62 12.85 -18.47 -9.74
CA ASP A 62 13.75 -19.22 -10.64
C ASP A 62 13.24 -19.20 -12.11
N VAL A 63 12.48 -18.20 -12.51
CA VAL A 63 11.92 -18.09 -13.85
C VAL A 63 12.90 -17.48 -14.87
N SER A 64 12.59 -17.61 -16.15
CA SER A 64 13.35 -17.02 -17.23
C SER A 64 13.37 -15.47 -17.17
N ARG A 65 14.34 -14.83 -17.83
CA ARG A 65 14.50 -13.38 -17.82
C ARG A 65 13.28 -12.60 -18.33
N ASP A 66 12.65 -13.12 -19.37
CA ASP A 66 11.48 -12.46 -19.97
C ASP A 66 10.26 -12.58 -19.05
N GLU A 67 10.06 -13.74 -18.45
CA GLU A 67 9.01 -13.94 -17.44
C GLU A 67 9.28 -13.11 -16.18
N MET A 68 10.52 -12.98 -15.74
CA MET A 68 10.92 -12.15 -14.61
C MET A 68 10.57 -10.67 -14.84
N ASN A 69 10.75 -10.15 -16.07
CA ASN A 69 10.37 -8.79 -16.41
C ASN A 69 8.86 -8.59 -16.35
N ALA A 70 8.08 -9.53 -16.86
CA ALA A 70 6.61 -9.48 -16.80
C ALA A 70 6.08 -9.59 -15.37
N LEU A 71 6.72 -10.42 -14.53
CA LEU A 71 6.42 -10.52 -13.11
C LEU A 71 6.76 -9.22 -12.37
N ALA A 72 7.91 -8.60 -12.68
CA ALA A 72 8.29 -7.32 -12.07
C ALA A 72 7.26 -6.22 -12.37
N ASP A 73 6.76 -6.15 -13.59
CA ASP A 73 5.76 -5.16 -13.98
C ASP A 73 4.44 -5.38 -13.21
N ARG A 74 4.02 -6.62 -12.99
CA ARG A 74 2.85 -6.95 -12.14
C ARG A 74 3.10 -6.61 -10.66
N VAL A 75 4.29 -6.91 -10.14
CA VAL A 75 4.68 -6.53 -8.77
C VAL A 75 4.59 -5.02 -8.60
N ILE A 76 5.12 -4.24 -9.56
CA ILE A 76 5.07 -2.78 -9.52
C ILE A 76 3.63 -2.27 -9.50
N GLU A 77 2.74 -2.85 -10.30
CA GLU A 77 1.31 -2.47 -10.35
C GLU A 77 0.63 -2.72 -9.00
N VAL A 78 0.82 -3.89 -8.41
CA VAL A 78 0.26 -4.23 -7.08
C VAL A 78 0.81 -3.30 -6.01
N LEU A 79 2.13 -3.05 -5.99
CA LEU A 79 2.76 -2.18 -4.99
C LEU A 79 2.29 -0.72 -5.12
N ARG A 80 2.14 -0.20 -6.33
CA ARG A 80 1.55 1.14 -6.56
C ARG A 80 0.14 1.22 -6.02
N THR A 81 -0.70 0.24 -6.35
CA THR A 81 -2.08 0.17 -5.84
C THR A 81 -2.13 0.16 -4.31
N ARG A 82 -1.23 -0.59 -3.65
CA ARG A 82 -1.13 -0.63 -2.18
C ARG A 82 -0.72 0.70 -1.59
N LEU A 83 0.31 1.32 -2.15
CA LEU A 83 0.83 2.59 -1.67
C LEU A 83 -0.17 3.73 -1.86
N ASP A 84 -0.84 3.78 -3.01
CA ASP A 84 -1.90 4.76 -3.28
C ASP A 84 -3.08 4.58 -2.33
N ALA A 85 -3.54 3.35 -2.11
CA ALA A 85 -4.62 3.03 -1.17
C ALA A 85 -4.23 3.34 0.29
N ALA A 86 -2.94 3.26 0.62
CA ALA A 86 -2.40 3.65 1.93
C ALA A 86 -2.23 5.16 2.11
N GLY A 87 -2.43 5.95 1.05
CA GLY A 87 -2.27 7.40 1.04
C GLY A 87 -0.87 7.90 0.68
N PHE A 88 0.03 7.02 0.22
CA PHE A 88 1.38 7.39 -0.24
C PHE A 88 1.39 7.76 -1.73
N THR A 89 0.60 8.74 -2.12
CA THR A 89 0.39 9.13 -3.53
C THR A 89 1.63 9.68 -4.23
N GLU A 90 2.64 10.13 -3.47
CA GLU A 90 3.93 10.57 -4.01
C GLU A 90 4.97 9.45 -4.10
N ALA A 91 4.61 8.22 -3.71
CA ALA A 91 5.51 7.08 -3.76
C ALA A 91 5.82 6.70 -5.21
N THR A 92 7.09 6.37 -5.47
CA THR A 92 7.51 5.84 -6.76
C THR A 92 7.96 4.40 -6.63
N VAL A 93 7.54 3.56 -7.57
CA VAL A 93 7.92 2.15 -7.64
C VAL A 93 8.56 1.90 -8.99
N GLU A 94 9.82 1.46 -8.98
CA GLU A 94 10.64 1.32 -10.17
C GLU A 94 11.33 -0.04 -10.22
N LYS A 95 11.51 -0.56 -11.43
CA LYS A 95 12.31 -1.74 -11.70
C LYS A 95 13.79 -1.36 -11.81
N ILE A 96 14.65 -2.07 -11.07
CA ILE A 96 16.10 -1.92 -11.17
C ILE A 96 16.66 -3.23 -11.68
N THR A 97 17.37 -3.16 -12.79
CA THR A 97 18.18 -4.26 -13.27
C THR A 97 19.59 -4.06 -12.72
N ALA A 98 20.04 -4.96 -11.84
CA ALA A 98 21.40 -4.88 -11.30
C ALA A 98 22.41 -5.24 -12.40
N GLY A 99 23.24 -4.28 -12.77
CA GLY A 99 24.49 -4.40 -13.48
C GLY A 99 24.59 -5.31 -14.73
N ILE A 100 25.69 -5.16 -15.44
CA ILE A 100 26.09 -6.06 -16.53
C ILE A 100 26.59 -7.36 -15.86
N SER A 101 25.88 -8.45 -16.07
CA SER A 101 26.36 -9.78 -15.68
C SER A 101 27.39 -10.25 -16.70
N PHE A 102 28.61 -10.47 -16.24
CA PHE A 102 29.62 -11.19 -17.00
C PHE A 102 29.53 -12.69 -16.63
N GLY A 103 28.66 -13.43 -17.33
CA GLY A 103 28.46 -14.86 -17.11
C GLY A 103 27.03 -15.33 -17.35
N GLU A 104 26.75 -16.61 -17.14
CA GLU A 104 25.44 -17.24 -17.34
C GLU A 104 24.40 -16.85 -16.26
N ASP A 105 24.81 -16.17 -15.20
CA ASP A 105 23.93 -15.77 -14.12
C ASP A 105 23.07 -14.55 -14.56
N ILE A 106 21.77 -14.74 -14.58
CA ILE A 106 20.80 -13.68 -14.82
C ILE A 106 20.86 -12.70 -13.64
N PRO A 107 21.17 -11.40 -13.88
CA PRO A 107 21.19 -10.45 -12.78
C PRO A 107 19.80 -10.35 -12.13
N PRO A 108 19.70 -10.42 -10.81
CA PRO A 108 18.41 -10.36 -10.12
C PRO A 108 17.73 -9.05 -10.42
N VAL A 109 16.46 -9.11 -10.84
CA VAL A 109 15.60 -7.94 -10.98
C VAL A 109 15.17 -7.52 -9.59
N ARG A 110 15.35 -6.25 -9.27
CA ARG A 110 14.94 -5.65 -8.01
C ARG A 110 13.86 -4.63 -8.23
N VAL A 111 13.03 -4.45 -7.22
CA VAL A 111 12.02 -3.40 -7.19
C VAL A 111 12.43 -2.39 -6.13
N ARG A 112 12.53 -1.13 -6.52
CA ARG A 112 12.80 0.01 -5.64
C ARG A 112 11.52 0.76 -5.38
N VAL A 113 11.24 0.98 -4.11
CA VAL A 113 10.12 1.78 -3.62
C VAL A 113 10.69 3.00 -2.91
N GLN A 114 10.29 4.19 -3.36
CA GLN A 114 10.67 5.46 -2.74
C GLN A 114 9.41 6.13 -2.21
N ILE A 115 9.41 6.48 -0.92
CA ILE A 115 8.25 7.09 -0.27
C ILE A 115 8.71 8.39 0.40
N PRO A 116 8.52 9.54 -0.27
CA PRO A 116 8.88 10.84 0.29
C PRO A 116 8.02 11.19 1.52
N GLY A 117 8.63 11.86 2.49
CA GLY A 117 7.94 12.44 3.64
C GLY A 117 7.38 11.45 4.65
N ILE A 118 7.64 10.14 4.51
CA ILE A 118 7.16 9.14 5.48
C ILE A 118 7.98 9.21 6.78
N THR A 119 7.29 9.20 7.90
CA THR A 119 7.88 9.11 9.25
C THR A 119 7.84 7.68 9.80
N ASP A 120 6.80 6.92 9.47
CA ASP A 120 6.62 5.52 9.88
C ASP A 120 6.98 4.57 8.75
N VAL A 121 8.26 4.25 8.67
CA VAL A 121 8.80 3.34 7.65
C VAL A 121 8.32 1.90 7.86
N SER A 122 8.04 1.50 9.10
CA SER A 122 7.58 0.14 9.42
C SER A 122 6.22 -0.15 8.78
N ARG A 123 5.33 0.84 8.75
CA ARG A 123 4.03 0.73 8.07
C ARG A 123 4.18 0.55 6.55
N ALA A 124 5.10 1.29 5.92
CA ALA A 124 5.36 1.12 4.50
C ALA A 124 5.97 -0.26 4.20
N GLU A 125 6.88 -0.71 5.04
CA GLU A 125 7.53 -2.03 4.92
C GLU A 125 6.51 -3.17 5.05
N SER A 126 5.56 -3.09 5.98
CA SER A 126 4.51 -4.10 6.12
C SER A 126 3.60 -4.20 4.90
N LEU A 127 3.31 -3.08 4.24
CA LEU A 127 2.50 -3.05 3.01
C LEU A 127 3.24 -3.57 1.78
N VAL A 128 4.54 -3.28 1.69
CA VAL A 128 5.36 -3.67 0.54
C VAL A 128 5.87 -5.11 0.66
N GLY A 129 6.31 -5.52 1.86
CA GLY A 129 6.94 -6.81 2.09
C GLY A 129 5.98 -8.00 2.17
N LYS A 130 4.71 -7.76 2.50
CA LYS A 130 3.70 -8.82 2.59
C LYS A 130 3.16 -9.21 1.21
N THR A 131 3.01 -10.53 0.98
CA THR A 131 2.49 -11.02 -0.31
C THR A 131 1.02 -10.67 -0.51
N GLY A 132 0.24 -10.58 0.57
CA GLY A 132 -1.20 -10.30 0.53
C GLY A 132 -2.00 -11.50 0.02
N LYS A 133 -1.47 -12.72 0.18
CA LYS A 133 -2.13 -13.95 -0.27
C LYS A 133 -3.27 -14.30 0.67
N LEU A 134 -4.48 -13.96 0.26
CA LEU A 134 -5.72 -14.35 0.95
C LEU A 134 -6.19 -15.70 0.44
N TYR A 135 -6.57 -16.60 1.34
CA TYR A 135 -7.31 -17.82 1.00
C TYR A 135 -8.17 -18.28 2.16
N PHE A 136 -9.17 -19.11 1.84
CA PHE A 136 -10.09 -19.69 2.80
C PHE A 136 -9.78 -21.18 2.95
N ALA A 137 -9.93 -21.70 4.17
CA ALA A 137 -9.53 -23.06 4.48
C ALA A 137 -10.51 -23.76 5.45
N ASP A 138 -10.56 -25.09 5.37
CA ASP A 138 -11.19 -25.92 6.39
C ASP A 138 -10.35 -25.91 7.66
N VAL A 139 -11.00 -25.81 8.81
CA VAL A 139 -10.38 -26.04 10.13
C VAL A 139 -10.62 -27.48 10.53
N LEU A 140 -9.55 -28.20 10.85
CA LEU A 140 -9.59 -29.59 11.26
C LEU A 140 -9.34 -29.77 12.77
N ALA A 141 -8.46 -28.92 13.35
CA ALA A 141 -8.20 -28.90 14.78
C ALA A 141 -7.75 -27.52 15.21
N ILE A 142 -7.89 -27.21 16.50
CA ILE A 142 -7.42 -25.96 17.13
C ILE A 142 -6.72 -26.35 18.41
N GLU A 143 -5.48 -25.90 18.61
CA GLU A 143 -4.70 -26.15 19.81
C GLU A 143 -4.03 -24.89 20.32
N THR A 144 -3.89 -24.78 21.64
CA THR A 144 -3.17 -23.67 22.28
C THR A 144 -1.83 -24.20 22.78
N SER A 145 -0.74 -23.73 22.17
CA SER A 145 0.62 -24.19 22.50
C SER A 145 1.64 -23.09 22.22
N SER A 146 2.71 -23.05 23.01
CA SER A 146 3.83 -22.13 22.81
C SER A 146 4.68 -22.46 21.56
N SER A 147 4.64 -23.72 21.12
CA SER A 147 5.32 -24.23 19.93
C SER A 147 4.31 -24.90 19.00
N MET A 148 4.71 -25.16 17.75
CA MET A 148 3.87 -25.85 16.79
C MET A 148 3.46 -27.22 17.34
N PRO A 149 2.14 -27.53 17.45
CA PRO A 149 1.66 -28.81 17.96
C PRO A 149 2.02 -29.98 17.03
N PRO A 150 2.06 -31.20 17.54
CA PRO A 150 2.14 -32.39 16.70
C PRO A 150 0.86 -32.58 15.86
N ILE A 151 0.93 -33.43 14.84
CA ILE A 151 -0.26 -33.79 14.06
C ILE A 151 -1.32 -34.39 14.96
N PRO A 152 -2.60 -33.93 14.87
CA PRO A 152 -3.66 -34.42 15.76
C PRO A 152 -3.88 -35.93 15.62
N ALA A 153 -4.05 -36.60 16.74
CA ALA A 153 -4.24 -38.05 16.77
C ALA A 153 -5.53 -38.47 16.01
N GLY A 154 -5.46 -39.58 15.28
CA GLY A 154 -6.61 -40.13 14.54
C GLY A 154 -6.88 -39.48 13.18
N MET A 155 -6.13 -38.47 12.75
CA MET A 155 -6.34 -37.77 11.47
C MET A 155 -5.56 -38.34 10.27
N SER A 156 -4.82 -39.42 10.42
CA SER A 156 -3.97 -39.99 9.36
C SER A 156 -4.73 -40.31 8.07
N LEU A 157 -5.94 -40.85 8.18
CA LEU A 157 -6.78 -41.14 7.00
C LEU A 157 -7.29 -39.88 6.30
N GLU A 158 -7.70 -38.86 7.07
CA GLU A 158 -8.19 -37.61 6.56
C GLU A 158 -7.04 -36.83 5.86
N ILE A 159 -5.86 -36.81 6.45
CA ILE A 159 -4.66 -36.22 5.87
C ILE A 159 -4.30 -36.93 4.55
N SER A 160 -4.30 -38.26 4.53
CA SER A 160 -4.00 -39.03 3.31
C SER A 160 -5.00 -38.74 2.19
N ARG A 161 -6.30 -38.67 2.52
CA ARG A 161 -7.34 -38.32 1.51
C ARG A 161 -7.12 -36.92 0.95
N ARG A 162 -6.86 -35.93 1.81
CA ARG A 162 -6.64 -34.54 1.40
C ARG A 162 -5.36 -34.37 0.61
N LYS A 163 -4.30 -35.09 0.98
CA LYS A 163 -3.03 -35.10 0.23
C LYS A 163 -3.21 -35.59 -1.20
N LEU A 164 -4.01 -36.64 -1.42
CA LEU A 164 -4.33 -37.14 -2.76
C LEU A 164 -5.09 -36.11 -3.62
N GLN A 165 -5.76 -35.15 -3.00
CA GLN A 165 -6.51 -34.07 -3.64
C GLN A 165 -5.72 -32.73 -3.71
N GLY A 166 -4.42 -32.74 -3.36
CA GLY A 166 -3.59 -31.55 -3.29
C GLY A 166 -4.03 -30.56 -2.19
N ALA A 167 -4.62 -31.08 -1.12
CA ALA A 167 -5.15 -30.30 0.01
C ALA A 167 -4.52 -30.77 1.33
N GLU A 168 -3.21 -31.05 1.34
CA GLU A 168 -2.49 -31.51 2.54
C GLU A 168 -2.64 -30.51 3.68
N PRO A 169 -3.13 -30.91 4.86
CA PRO A 169 -3.30 -30.03 5.98
C PRO A 169 -1.98 -29.68 6.66
N PHE A 170 -1.92 -28.49 7.24
CA PHE A 170 -0.76 -27.98 7.99
C PHE A 170 -1.19 -27.05 9.13
N TRP A 171 -0.27 -26.83 10.08
CA TRP A 171 -0.50 -25.90 11.18
C TRP A 171 -0.20 -24.47 10.80
N LEU A 172 -1.12 -23.57 11.14
CA LEU A 172 -0.91 -22.12 11.07
C LEU A 172 -1.17 -21.47 12.41
N LYS A 173 -0.39 -20.47 12.73
CA LYS A 173 -0.55 -19.67 13.93
C LYS A 173 -1.60 -18.58 13.70
N ASP A 174 -2.31 -18.24 14.76
CA ASP A 174 -3.22 -17.10 14.79
C ASP A 174 -2.47 -15.81 14.45
N LEU A 175 -3.05 -15.01 13.57
CA LEU A 175 -2.56 -13.67 13.27
C LEU A 175 -3.11 -12.72 14.34
N HIS A 176 -2.50 -12.70 15.50
CA HIS A 176 -2.68 -11.53 16.34
C HIS A 176 -1.89 -10.39 15.72
N PHE A 177 -2.57 -9.43 15.15
CA PHE A 177 -2.06 -8.12 14.80
C PHE A 177 -1.74 -7.36 16.10
N GLY A 178 -0.78 -7.83 16.86
CA GLY A 178 -0.56 -7.33 18.20
C GLY A 178 0.88 -7.20 18.58
N GLU A 179 1.74 -6.64 17.73
CA GLU A 179 2.81 -5.79 18.27
C GLU A 179 2.23 -4.51 18.89
N PHE A 180 0.97 -4.19 18.58
CA PHE A 180 0.26 -2.99 19.07
C PHE A 180 -0.75 -3.24 20.20
N SER A 181 -1.16 -4.47 20.48
CA SER A 181 -2.04 -4.75 21.62
C SER A 181 -1.26 -5.43 22.73
N GLY A 182 -0.72 -4.64 23.62
CA GLY A 182 -0.26 -4.93 24.96
C GLY A 182 -0.08 -6.40 25.41
N GLY A 183 0.79 -7.18 24.78
CA GLY A 183 1.48 -8.28 25.44
C GLY A 183 0.72 -9.60 25.65
N VAL A 184 -0.47 -9.82 25.13
CA VAL A 184 -1.13 -11.14 25.18
C VAL A 184 -0.80 -11.91 23.90
N GLN A 185 0.23 -12.74 23.97
CA GLN A 185 0.51 -13.73 22.91
C GLN A 185 -0.56 -14.81 22.95
N ASN A 186 -1.52 -14.77 22.03
CA ASN A 186 -2.37 -15.93 21.79
C ASN A 186 -1.55 -16.99 21.05
N ASN A 187 -1.19 -18.03 21.76
CA ASN A 187 -0.49 -19.20 21.24
C ASN A 187 -1.50 -20.21 20.63
N THR A 188 -2.47 -19.71 19.86
CA THR A 188 -3.47 -20.55 19.20
C THR A 188 -2.96 -20.99 17.85
N TRP A 189 -3.03 -22.29 17.59
CA TRP A 189 -2.67 -22.92 16.33
C TRP A 189 -3.90 -23.55 15.70
N TYR A 190 -4.04 -23.39 14.40
CA TYR A 190 -5.11 -23.96 13.59
C TYR A 190 -4.51 -24.99 12.65
N PHE A 191 -5.00 -26.24 12.72
CA PHE A 191 -4.70 -27.25 11.72
C PHE A 191 -5.68 -27.10 10.59
N VAL A 192 -5.21 -26.58 9.43
CA VAL A 192 -6.06 -26.16 8.32
C VAL A 192 -5.75 -26.92 7.05
N SER A 193 -6.73 -27.03 6.18
CA SER A 193 -6.56 -27.56 4.82
C SER A 193 -6.86 -26.45 3.82
N PRO A 194 -5.96 -26.17 2.86
CA PRO A 194 -6.09 -25.08 1.91
C PRO A 194 -7.28 -25.23 0.94
N LYS A 195 -7.84 -26.43 0.82
CA LYS A 195 -9.05 -26.69 0.06
C LYS A 195 -10.21 -26.99 1.00
N ILE A 196 -11.37 -26.44 0.69
CA ILE A 196 -12.58 -26.52 1.51
C ILE A 196 -13.41 -27.69 1.04
N SER A 197 -13.84 -28.55 1.96
CA SER A 197 -14.74 -29.67 1.65
C SER A 197 -16.11 -29.19 1.24
N VAL A 198 -16.58 -29.59 0.07
CA VAL A 198 -17.91 -29.31 -0.48
C VAL A 198 -18.55 -30.66 -0.83
N GLY A 199 -19.15 -31.31 0.16
CA GLY A 199 -19.68 -32.69 0.01
C GLY A 199 -18.58 -33.71 -0.28
N ALA A 200 -18.61 -34.30 -1.47
CA ALA A 200 -17.59 -35.25 -1.94
C ALA A 200 -16.42 -34.60 -2.69
N SER A 201 -16.49 -33.29 -2.99
CA SER A 201 -15.50 -32.52 -3.72
C SER A 201 -14.79 -31.49 -2.84
N TYR A 202 -13.77 -30.83 -3.38
CA TYR A 202 -13.06 -29.73 -2.73
C TYR A 202 -13.15 -28.48 -3.59
N ALA A 203 -13.38 -27.35 -2.95
CA ALA A 203 -13.37 -26.02 -3.57
C ALA A 203 -12.13 -25.25 -3.16
N GLU A 204 -11.61 -24.43 -4.04
CA GLU A 204 -10.60 -23.41 -3.76
C GLU A 204 -11.28 -22.04 -3.74
N LEU A 205 -10.96 -21.25 -2.73
CA LEU A 205 -11.45 -19.90 -2.58
C LEU A 205 -10.28 -19.05 -2.08
N ASP A 206 -9.75 -18.23 -2.95
CA ASP A 206 -8.60 -17.38 -2.68
C ASP A 206 -8.89 -15.90 -2.96
N GLY A 207 -7.87 -15.03 -2.80
CA GLY A 207 -8.00 -13.60 -3.01
C GLY A 207 -8.31 -13.19 -4.45
N SER A 208 -8.11 -14.06 -5.45
CA SER A 208 -8.38 -13.74 -6.86
C SER A 208 -9.86 -13.52 -7.17
N VAL A 209 -10.74 -14.09 -6.34
CA VAL A 209 -12.20 -13.92 -6.46
C VAL A 209 -12.73 -12.71 -5.69
N VAL A 210 -11.88 -11.98 -4.95
CA VAL A 210 -12.26 -10.76 -4.24
C VAL A 210 -12.13 -9.57 -5.20
N THR A 211 -13.23 -8.85 -5.39
CA THR A 211 -13.27 -7.66 -6.26
C THR A 211 -13.11 -6.36 -5.49
N GLU A 212 -13.46 -6.36 -4.22
CA GLU A 212 -13.40 -5.16 -3.38
C GLU A 212 -13.19 -5.56 -1.92
N ALA A 213 -12.32 -4.82 -1.21
CA ALA A 213 -12.13 -4.93 0.22
C ALA A 213 -12.12 -3.53 0.85
N LYS A 214 -12.94 -3.33 1.90
CA LYS A 214 -13.07 -2.04 2.59
C LYS A 214 -13.03 -2.21 4.09
N SER A 215 -12.25 -1.37 4.77
CA SER A 215 -12.29 -1.28 6.23
C SER A 215 -13.55 -0.54 6.68
N LEU A 216 -14.24 -1.09 7.67
CA LEU A 216 -15.47 -0.55 8.25
C LEU A 216 -15.36 -0.49 9.76
N VAL A 217 -16.12 0.44 10.35
CA VAL A 217 -16.27 0.55 11.81
C VAL A 217 -17.66 0.08 12.20
N ASN A 218 -17.72 -0.95 13.06
CA ASN A 218 -18.98 -1.42 13.63
C ASN A 218 -19.42 -0.43 14.73
N SER A 219 -20.51 0.28 14.49
CA SER A 219 -21.04 1.27 15.43
C SER A 219 -21.70 0.63 16.65
N GLN A 220 -22.12 -0.64 16.54
CA GLN A 220 -22.82 -1.37 17.60
C GLN A 220 -22.29 -2.82 17.68
N PRO A 221 -21.06 -3.03 18.15
CA PRO A 221 -20.51 -4.36 18.25
C PRO A 221 -21.25 -5.17 19.33
N ARG A 222 -21.61 -6.41 19.01
CA ARG A 222 -22.13 -7.36 19.99
C ARG A 222 -21.00 -7.81 20.92
N PRO A 223 -21.31 -8.28 22.14
CA PRO A 223 -20.30 -8.86 23.02
C PRO A 223 -19.48 -9.95 22.30
N GLY A 224 -18.17 -9.81 22.26
CA GLY A 224 -17.25 -10.70 21.56
C GLY A 224 -16.99 -10.39 20.08
N GLN A 225 -17.67 -9.39 19.50
CA GLN A 225 -17.36 -8.88 18.16
C GLN A 225 -16.38 -7.72 18.22
N GLY A 226 -15.42 -7.72 17.31
CA GLY A 226 -14.50 -6.58 17.13
C GLY A 226 -15.23 -5.33 16.63
N ARG A 227 -14.72 -4.16 17.03
CA ARG A 227 -15.25 -2.88 16.57
C ARG A 227 -14.86 -2.56 15.12
N PHE A 228 -13.77 -3.12 14.65
CA PHE A 228 -13.25 -2.90 13.32
C PHE A 228 -13.38 -4.17 12.50
N MET A 229 -13.74 -3.99 11.23
CA MET A 229 -14.01 -5.09 10.32
C MET A 229 -13.58 -4.76 8.90
N VAL A 230 -13.42 -5.78 8.06
CA VAL A 230 -13.20 -5.63 6.62
C VAL A 230 -14.34 -6.29 5.87
N SER A 231 -15.04 -5.51 5.06
CA SER A 231 -16.03 -6.03 4.12
C SER A 231 -15.33 -6.49 2.85
N LEU A 232 -15.62 -7.71 2.44
CA LEU A 232 -15.16 -8.31 1.19
C LEU A 232 -16.35 -8.46 0.24
N ARG A 233 -16.13 -8.12 -1.04
CA ARG A 233 -17.08 -8.40 -2.11
C ARG A 233 -16.44 -9.38 -3.08
N PHE A 234 -17.15 -10.44 -3.38
CA PHE A 234 -16.70 -11.46 -4.33
C PHE A 234 -17.17 -11.19 -5.75
N SER A 235 -16.43 -11.71 -6.71
CA SER A 235 -16.87 -11.85 -8.09
C SER A 235 -18.08 -12.80 -8.18
N SER A 236 -18.75 -12.85 -9.31
CA SER A 236 -19.88 -13.76 -9.52
C SER A 236 -19.50 -15.23 -9.28
N GLU A 237 -18.32 -15.64 -9.71
CA GLU A 237 -17.79 -16.99 -9.50
C GLU A 237 -17.46 -17.23 -8.02
N GLY A 238 -16.75 -16.29 -7.38
CA GLY A 238 -16.45 -16.37 -5.96
C GLY A 238 -17.70 -16.43 -5.10
N ALA A 239 -18.72 -15.64 -5.41
CA ALA A 239 -20.00 -15.63 -4.72
C ALA A 239 -20.73 -16.99 -4.85
N ARG A 240 -20.66 -17.63 -6.02
CA ARG A 240 -21.20 -18.96 -6.25
C ARG A 240 -20.52 -20.01 -5.36
N ILE A 241 -19.18 -20.05 -5.39
CA ILE A 241 -18.38 -20.97 -4.58
C ILE A 241 -18.63 -20.73 -3.09
N PHE A 242 -18.59 -19.46 -2.65
CA PHE A 242 -18.80 -19.07 -1.25
C PHE A 242 -20.19 -19.50 -0.73
N ARG A 243 -21.21 -19.36 -1.57
CA ARG A 243 -22.58 -19.81 -1.27
C ARG A 243 -22.62 -21.32 -1.05
N GLU A 244 -22.00 -22.12 -1.94
CA GLU A 244 -21.96 -23.58 -1.83
C GLU A 244 -21.22 -24.02 -0.56
N VAL A 245 -20.05 -23.42 -0.30
CA VAL A 245 -19.25 -23.67 0.90
C VAL A 245 -20.05 -23.36 2.16
N THR A 246 -20.64 -22.18 2.26
CA THR A 246 -21.37 -21.75 3.45
C THR A 246 -22.66 -22.54 3.65
N ALA A 247 -23.33 -22.96 2.58
CA ALA A 247 -24.50 -23.84 2.66
C ALA A 247 -24.17 -25.17 3.35
N ILE A 248 -23.06 -25.82 2.93
CA ILE A 248 -22.64 -27.10 3.51
C ILE A 248 -22.14 -26.92 4.95
N LYS A 249 -21.29 -25.89 5.19
CA LYS A 249 -20.77 -25.62 6.53
C LYS A 249 -21.88 -25.32 7.55
N ALA A 250 -22.93 -24.67 7.15
CA ALA A 250 -24.07 -24.37 8.00
C ALA A 250 -24.85 -25.63 8.46
N THR A 251 -24.70 -26.78 7.78
CA THR A 251 -25.35 -28.06 8.18
C THR A 251 -24.65 -28.78 9.32
N TYR A 252 -23.36 -28.44 9.58
CA TYR A 252 -22.62 -29.08 10.66
C TYR A 252 -23.03 -28.55 12.04
N ALA A 253 -22.89 -29.39 13.08
CA ALA A 253 -23.14 -29.01 14.47
C ALA A 253 -22.09 -27.93 14.92
N ASP A 254 -22.46 -27.08 15.87
CA ASP A 254 -21.57 -26.01 16.39
C ASP A 254 -20.30 -26.57 17.05
N SER A 255 -20.33 -27.81 17.52
CA SER A 255 -19.20 -28.53 18.10
C SER A 255 -18.24 -29.10 17.02
N ASP A 256 -18.65 -29.18 15.76
CA ASP A 256 -17.83 -29.74 14.68
C ASP A 256 -16.87 -28.67 14.12
N MET A 257 -15.56 -28.98 14.09
CA MET A 257 -14.55 -28.09 13.52
C MET A 257 -14.80 -27.78 12.05
N LYS A 258 -15.44 -28.67 11.31
CA LYS A 258 -15.82 -28.49 9.91
C LYS A 258 -16.80 -27.34 9.68
N LYS A 259 -17.54 -26.92 10.71
CA LYS A 259 -18.40 -25.73 10.65
C LYS A 259 -17.62 -24.44 10.55
N ARG A 260 -16.34 -24.44 10.95
CA ARG A 260 -15.48 -23.26 10.87
C ARG A 260 -14.92 -23.07 9.47
N LEU A 261 -14.79 -21.81 9.09
CA LEU A 261 -14.13 -21.40 7.87
C LEU A 261 -12.98 -20.46 8.23
N ALA A 262 -11.75 -20.93 8.10
CA ALA A 262 -10.59 -20.09 8.36
C ALA A 262 -10.37 -19.10 7.21
N ILE A 263 -10.08 -17.87 7.55
CA ILE A 263 -9.64 -16.81 6.64
C ILE A 263 -8.16 -16.59 6.93
N ILE A 264 -7.33 -16.81 5.93
CA ILE A 264 -5.87 -16.84 6.07
C ILE A 264 -5.26 -15.77 5.18
N LEU A 265 -4.34 -15.02 5.74
CA LEU A 265 -3.55 -14.00 5.02
C LEU A 265 -2.05 -14.21 5.33
N ASP A 266 -1.25 -14.41 4.30
CA ASP A 266 0.20 -14.60 4.40
C ASP A 266 0.60 -15.66 5.44
N ASP A 267 0.04 -16.87 5.32
CA ASP A 267 0.33 -18.02 6.16
C ASP A 267 -0.02 -17.86 7.66
N ARG A 268 -0.96 -16.95 7.97
CA ARG A 268 -1.51 -16.76 9.31
C ARG A 268 -3.02 -16.69 9.28
N VAL A 269 -3.66 -17.29 10.28
CA VAL A 269 -5.13 -17.26 10.41
C VAL A 269 -5.55 -15.89 10.98
N ILE A 270 -6.34 -15.12 10.23
CA ILE A 270 -6.93 -13.87 10.74
C ILE A 270 -8.07 -14.19 11.69
N ILE A 271 -8.99 -15.05 11.24
CA ILE A 271 -10.16 -15.47 11.99
C ILE A 271 -10.67 -16.81 11.44
N ALA A 272 -11.29 -17.61 12.29
CA ALA A 272 -11.95 -18.86 11.90
C ALA A 272 -13.37 -18.93 12.49
N PRO A 273 -14.33 -18.13 11.99
CA PRO A 273 -15.70 -18.09 12.50
C PRO A 273 -16.48 -19.38 12.23
N LEU A 274 -17.51 -19.60 13.03
CA LEU A 274 -18.55 -20.61 12.76
C LEU A 274 -19.51 -20.07 11.70
N VAL A 275 -19.74 -20.85 10.65
CA VAL A 275 -20.72 -20.50 9.61
C VAL A 275 -22.12 -20.90 10.08
N GLN A 276 -22.93 -19.92 10.47
CA GLN A 276 -24.27 -20.17 11.02
C GLN A 276 -25.33 -20.38 9.93
N THR A 277 -25.22 -19.64 8.83
CA THR A 277 -26.19 -19.66 7.74
C THR A 277 -25.48 -19.59 6.39
N GLN A 278 -26.17 -20.03 5.35
CA GLN A 278 -25.73 -19.82 3.97
C GLN A 278 -25.62 -18.32 3.66
N ILE A 279 -24.51 -17.90 3.06
CA ILE A 279 -24.28 -16.53 2.60
C ILE A 279 -24.33 -16.52 1.07
N GLY A 280 -25.36 -15.89 0.53
CA GLY A 280 -25.63 -15.94 -0.91
C GLY A 280 -25.54 -14.60 -1.65
N ASP A 281 -25.32 -13.50 -0.93
CA ASP A 281 -25.26 -12.15 -1.46
C ASP A 281 -23.90 -11.73 -2.06
N GLY A 282 -22.91 -12.61 -1.98
CA GLY A 282 -21.57 -12.35 -2.51
C GLY A 282 -20.74 -11.39 -1.65
N ASN A 283 -21.15 -11.17 -0.41
CA ASN A 283 -20.40 -10.35 0.55
C ASN A 283 -19.95 -11.20 1.73
N ALA A 284 -18.78 -10.94 2.27
CA ALA A 284 -18.30 -11.49 3.53
C ALA A 284 -17.72 -10.38 4.40
N VAL A 285 -17.65 -10.62 5.69
CA VAL A 285 -17.08 -9.68 6.64
C VAL A 285 -16.05 -10.40 7.49
N ILE A 286 -14.84 -9.85 7.55
CA ILE A 286 -13.80 -10.24 8.48
C ILE A 286 -13.99 -9.40 9.74
N GLU A 287 -14.38 -10.03 10.84
CA GLU A 287 -14.58 -9.39 12.14
C GLU A 287 -13.38 -9.68 13.07
N GLY A 288 -13.34 -9.04 14.25
CA GLY A 288 -12.37 -9.37 15.28
C GLY A 288 -11.04 -8.62 15.18
N LEU A 289 -10.95 -7.61 14.33
CA LEU A 289 -9.78 -6.73 14.23
C LEU A 289 -9.79 -5.72 15.39
N ASN A 290 -8.61 -5.45 15.94
CA ASN A 290 -8.48 -4.66 17.18
C ASN A 290 -8.41 -3.14 16.92
N THR A 291 -7.85 -2.75 15.78
CA THR A 291 -7.64 -1.34 15.41
C THR A 291 -8.14 -1.03 14.01
N ILE A 292 -8.43 0.25 13.76
CA ILE A 292 -8.83 0.70 12.42
C ILE A 292 -7.65 0.60 11.43
N ASP A 293 -6.42 0.79 11.92
CA ASP A 293 -5.24 0.70 11.06
C ASP A 293 -4.99 -0.73 10.62
N GLU A 294 -5.21 -1.71 11.49
CA GLU A 294 -5.21 -3.15 11.17
C GLU A 294 -6.26 -3.49 10.11
N ALA A 295 -7.50 -3.03 10.31
CA ALA A 295 -8.57 -3.23 9.34
C ALA A 295 -8.25 -2.58 7.98
N ARG A 296 -7.62 -1.43 8.01
CA ARG A 296 -7.20 -0.72 6.80
C ARG A 296 -6.06 -1.46 6.08
N GLU A 297 -5.07 -1.95 6.82
CA GLU A 297 -3.97 -2.72 6.26
C GLU A 297 -4.47 -4.01 5.59
N VAL A 298 -5.31 -4.78 6.26
CA VAL A 298 -5.94 -6.00 5.69
C VAL A 298 -6.74 -5.65 4.43
N ALA A 299 -7.56 -4.59 4.48
CA ALA A 299 -8.35 -4.16 3.33
C ALA A 299 -7.46 -3.77 2.13
N ILE A 300 -6.34 -3.09 2.36
CA ILE A 300 -5.39 -2.72 1.31
C ILE A 300 -4.71 -3.96 0.72
N LEU A 301 -4.20 -4.86 1.57
CA LEU A 301 -3.51 -6.07 1.12
C LEU A 301 -4.42 -6.96 0.27
N VAL A 302 -5.66 -7.16 0.73
CA VAL A 302 -6.65 -7.99 0.02
C VAL A 302 -7.18 -7.29 -1.22
N GLY A 303 -7.52 -6.00 -1.13
CA GLY A 303 -8.12 -5.23 -2.22
C GLY A 303 -7.16 -4.94 -3.39
N SER A 304 -5.86 -4.86 -3.11
CA SER A 304 -4.82 -4.68 -4.14
C SER A 304 -4.43 -5.97 -4.86
N GLY A 305 -4.86 -7.11 -4.36
CA GLY A 305 -4.45 -8.43 -4.84
C GLY A 305 -3.12 -8.91 -4.26
N ASN A 306 -2.82 -10.18 -4.51
CA ASN A 306 -1.59 -10.82 -4.07
C ASN A 306 -0.41 -10.47 -4.98
N LEU A 307 0.78 -10.42 -4.39
CA LEU A 307 2.02 -10.37 -5.17
C LEU A 307 2.23 -11.71 -5.88
N PRO A 308 2.62 -11.68 -7.16
CA PRO A 308 2.85 -12.92 -7.93
C PRO A 308 4.12 -13.67 -7.49
N VAL A 309 5.00 -13.01 -6.76
CA VAL A 309 6.27 -13.55 -6.24
C VAL A 309 6.55 -13.00 -4.85
N GLU A 310 7.30 -13.75 -4.07
CA GLU A 310 7.79 -13.29 -2.77
C GLU A 310 8.89 -12.25 -2.94
N LEU A 311 8.86 -11.22 -2.10
CA LEU A 311 9.84 -10.15 -2.07
C LEU A 311 10.75 -10.29 -0.85
N SER A 312 12.04 -10.46 -1.09
CA SER A 312 13.06 -10.42 -0.03
C SER A 312 13.62 -9.01 0.11
N SER A 313 13.65 -8.50 1.34
CA SER A 313 14.24 -7.18 1.62
C SER A 313 15.75 -7.22 1.32
N PHE A 314 16.18 -6.35 0.41
CA PHE A 314 17.58 -6.25 0.01
C PHE A 314 18.29 -5.06 0.64
N ASN A 315 17.66 -3.89 0.64
CA ASN A 315 18.22 -2.66 1.17
C ASN A 315 17.12 -1.76 1.71
N LYS A 316 17.38 -1.15 2.87
CA LYS A 316 16.48 -0.22 3.52
C LYS A 316 17.26 1.01 3.94
N ARG A 317 16.87 2.17 3.46
CA ARG A 317 17.45 3.45 3.84
C ARG A 317 16.36 4.41 4.26
N VAL A 318 16.55 5.03 5.40
CA VAL A 318 15.71 6.13 5.89
C VAL A 318 16.50 7.41 5.70
N LEU A 319 15.95 8.33 4.94
CA LEU A 319 16.57 9.62 4.66
C LEU A 319 15.92 10.68 5.54
N SER A 320 16.74 11.29 6.40
CA SER A 320 16.26 12.36 7.26
C SER A 320 16.09 13.66 6.49
N PRO A 321 15.01 14.42 6.66
CA PRO A 321 14.75 15.68 5.95
C PRO A 321 15.64 16.85 6.42
N THR A 322 16.53 16.64 7.38
CA THR A 322 17.34 17.71 7.98
C THR A 322 18.29 18.36 6.98
N LEU A 323 18.95 17.54 6.15
CA LEU A 323 19.85 18.04 5.10
C LEU A 323 19.10 18.84 4.00
N GLY A 324 17.85 18.45 3.70
CA GLY A 324 17.06 19.10 2.65
C GLY A 324 16.65 20.51 3.02
N ARG A 325 16.24 20.78 4.25
CA ARG A 325 15.80 22.12 4.70
C ARG A 325 16.92 23.13 4.67
N ASP A 326 18.09 22.78 5.13
CA ASP A 326 19.25 23.68 5.15
C ASP A 326 19.72 24.02 3.71
N ILE A 327 19.74 23.01 2.84
CA ILE A 327 20.10 23.19 1.43
C ILE A 327 19.06 24.06 0.70
N ILE A 328 17.76 23.83 0.92
CA ILE A 328 16.69 24.65 0.33
C ILE A 328 16.81 26.10 0.78
N ASN A 329 16.97 26.34 2.09
CA ASN A 329 17.12 27.68 2.62
C ASN A 329 18.36 28.38 2.07
N ALA A 330 19.50 27.70 2.05
CA ALA A 330 20.72 28.23 1.47
C ALA A 330 20.58 28.56 -0.03
N SER A 331 19.95 27.66 -0.82
CA SER A 331 19.70 27.85 -2.24
C SER A 331 18.71 28.99 -2.51
N LEU A 332 17.66 29.12 -1.69
CA LEU A 332 16.70 30.21 -1.78
C LEU A 332 17.36 31.58 -1.55
N TRP A 333 18.14 31.69 -0.46
CA TRP A 333 18.87 32.92 -0.15
C TRP A 333 19.91 33.25 -1.22
N ALA A 334 20.65 32.26 -1.72
CA ALA A 334 21.60 32.46 -2.79
C ALA A 334 20.92 32.92 -4.11
N GLY A 335 19.76 32.32 -4.45
CA GLY A 335 18.96 32.70 -5.60
C GLY A 335 18.40 34.12 -5.49
N LEU A 336 17.85 34.49 -4.33
CA LEU A 336 17.35 35.83 -4.07
C LEU A 336 18.48 36.88 -4.12
N ALA A 337 19.63 36.56 -3.54
CA ALA A 337 20.80 37.47 -3.59
C ALA A 337 21.30 37.65 -5.04
N GLY A 338 21.38 36.56 -5.80
CA GLY A 338 21.76 36.62 -7.23
C GLY A 338 20.78 37.46 -8.06
N LEU A 339 19.46 37.25 -7.85
CA LEU A 339 18.41 38.02 -8.51
C LEU A 339 18.51 39.51 -8.18
N ALA A 340 18.68 39.87 -6.90
CA ALA A 340 18.82 41.24 -6.45
C ALA A 340 20.06 41.92 -7.06
N LEU A 341 21.17 41.18 -7.15
CA LEU A 341 22.42 41.69 -7.76
C LEU A 341 22.26 41.98 -9.25
N ILE A 342 21.55 41.11 -9.99
CA ILE A 342 21.24 41.34 -11.41
C ILE A 342 20.34 42.55 -11.55
N MET A 343 19.29 42.71 -10.74
CA MET A 343 18.39 43.85 -10.81
C MET A 343 19.12 45.15 -10.51
N ILE A 344 19.98 45.22 -9.48
CA ILE A 344 20.79 46.37 -9.16
C ILE A 344 21.71 46.72 -10.37
N TYR A 345 22.39 45.73 -10.91
CA TYR A 345 23.24 45.90 -12.07
C TYR A 345 22.49 46.51 -13.27
N MET A 346 21.29 45.98 -13.58
CA MET A 346 20.46 46.46 -14.69
C MET A 346 20.03 47.93 -14.50
N VAL A 347 19.61 48.29 -13.27
CA VAL A 347 19.24 49.70 -12.97
C VAL A 347 20.45 50.64 -13.07
N VAL A 348 21.61 50.23 -12.54
CA VAL A 348 22.82 51.06 -12.55
C VAL A 348 23.33 51.34 -13.98
N ILE A 349 23.36 50.29 -14.82
CA ILE A 349 23.90 50.40 -16.19
C ILE A 349 22.88 50.99 -17.16
N TYR A 350 21.63 50.48 -17.13
CA TYR A 350 20.60 50.83 -18.13
C TYR A 350 19.58 51.86 -17.64
N LYS A 351 19.71 52.37 -16.40
CA LYS A 351 18.81 53.35 -15.78
C LYS A 351 17.34 52.99 -15.96
N ASN A 352 16.53 53.88 -16.53
CA ASN A 352 15.09 53.68 -16.71
C ASN A 352 14.74 52.46 -17.59
N MET A 353 15.59 52.09 -18.55
CA MET A 353 15.41 50.88 -19.36
C MET A 353 15.69 49.61 -18.53
N GLY A 354 16.58 49.69 -17.53
CA GLY A 354 16.83 48.62 -16.59
C GLY A 354 15.59 48.26 -15.75
N LEU A 355 14.82 49.24 -15.30
CA LEU A 355 13.56 49.01 -14.58
C LEU A 355 12.54 48.22 -15.42
N VAL A 356 12.45 48.45 -16.71
CA VAL A 356 11.57 47.72 -17.62
C VAL A 356 12.05 46.28 -17.77
N ALA A 357 13.37 46.09 -17.87
CA ALA A 357 13.96 44.74 -17.92
C ALA A 357 13.78 43.97 -16.64
N ASP A 358 13.89 44.61 -15.46
CA ASP A 358 13.66 44.00 -14.15
C ASP A 358 12.21 43.56 -13.96
N LEU A 359 11.23 44.35 -14.42
CA LEU A 359 9.84 43.97 -14.47
C LEU A 359 9.61 42.71 -15.35
N ALA A 360 10.27 42.65 -16.51
CA ALA A 360 10.19 41.45 -17.37
C ALA A 360 10.85 40.23 -16.72
N LEU A 361 11.96 40.43 -16.00
CA LEU A 361 12.64 39.35 -15.26
C LEU A 361 11.77 38.81 -14.14
N LEU A 362 11.14 39.67 -13.33
CA LEU A 362 10.20 39.27 -12.28
C LEU A 362 8.99 38.54 -12.86
N TYR A 363 8.43 39.05 -13.95
CA TYR A 363 7.32 38.38 -14.65
C TYR A 363 7.71 36.98 -15.11
N ASN A 364 8.89 36.80 -15.67
CA ASN A 364 9.40 35.48 -16.09
C ASN A 364 9.61 34.53 -14.89
N ALA A 365 10.16 35.03 -13.77
CA ALA A 365 10.36 34.26 -12.56
C ALA A 365 9.01 33.73 -11.98
N ILE A 366 7.98 34.58 -11.97
CA ILE A 366 6.63 34.21 -11.53
C ILE A 366 6.02 33.17 -12.47
N LEU A 367 6.18 33.32 -13.78
CA LEU A 367 5.71 32.34 -14.77
C LEU A 367 6.36 30.96 -14.59
N LEU A 368 7.69 30.94 -14.40
CA LEU A 368 8.43 29.70 -14.18
C LEU A 368 7.97 28.99 -12.88
N LEU A 369 7.83 29.75 -11.78
CA LEU A 369 7.34 29.21 -10.51
C LEU A 369 5.90 28.67 -10.63
N GLY A 370 5.03 29.40 -11.34
CA GLY A 370 3.66 28.95 -11.60
C GLY A 370 3.60 27.67 -12.44
N MET A 371 4.49 27.54 -13.45
CA MET A 371 4.55 26.35 -14.30
C MET A 371 5.08 25.11 -13.53
N VAL A 372 6.01 25.30 -12.61
CA VAL A 372 6.56 24.22 -11.76
C VAL A 372 5.54 23.78 -10.70
N SER A 373 4.61 24.67 -10.31
CA SER A 373 3.55 24.39 -9.32
C SER A 373 2.32 23.69 -9.92
N LEU A 374 2.21 23.58 -11.21
CA LEU A 374 1.15 22.86 -11.94
C LEU A 374 1.47 21.37 -12.03
#